data_c1bb5b02ae7caa10d1de64b7c1267153
#
_entry.id   c1bb5b02ae7caa10d1de64b7c1267153
#
_cell.length_a   1.000
_cell.length_b   1.000
_cell.length_c   1.000
_cell.angle_alpha   90.00
_cell.angle_beta   90.00
_cell.angle_gamma   90.00
#
_symmetry.space_group_name_H-M   'P 1'
#
loop_
_entity.id
_entity.type
_entity.pdbx_description
1 polymer ?
#
loop_
_entity_poly.entity_id
_entity_poly.type
_entity_poly.pdbx_seq_one_letter_code
_entity_poly.pdbx_strand_id
1 'polypeptide(L)'
;MNDLYTFIAHRTLPFANPFGEASIARLIDLLDLPPAAAVADFGAGSCELPIRLAERYQAQVAAVELSPRMAALARDRIHARLVSRGLPGGVTVHEGDAGAFRATMQPAAFDLTICIGSTHALGGYEKTLAVLKRLTRPGGRVLIGEGFWARPPSPDFLAATGIAAAEFATHAHNLDLATDAGLSPHWSITASEREWDEYEWAHQRSIESFAAANPDFPAELLARSRAWRRAYWRWGRDTLGFGLYLLSA
;
A
#
# COMPACT_ATOMS: atom_id res chain seq x y z
N MET A 1 9.40 9.16 8.35
CA MET A 1 8.08 9.85 8.25
C MET A 1 7.52 10.04 9.65
N ASN A 2 6.74 11.10 9.95
CA ASN A 2 6.16 11.28 11.29
C ASN A 2 4.97 10.34 11.45
N ASP A 3 5.07 9.37 12.39
CA ASP A 3 4.05 8.35 12.63
C ASP A 3 2.65 8.94 12.91
N LEU A 4 2.58 10.00 13.71
CA LEU A 4 1.32 10.69 14.01
C LEU A 4 0.68 11.27 12.75
N TYR A 5 1.48 11.91 11.88
CA TYR A 5 0.99 12.49 10.64
C TYR A 5 0.43 11.42 9.72
N THR A 6 1.18 10.34 9.50
CA THR A 6 0.76 9.20 8.67
C THR A 6 -0.53 8.57 9.19
N PHE A 7 -0.61 8.34 10.49
CA PHE A 7 -1.83 7.79 11.11
C PHE A 7 -3.05 8.69 10.89
N ILE A 8 -2.93 9.99 11.21
CA ILE A 8 -4.04 10.94 11.06
C ILE A 8 -4.51 10.98 9.60
N ALA A 9 -3.58 11.02 8.67
CA ALA A 9 -3.87 11.09 7.24
C ALA A 9 -4.68 9.89 6.73
N HIS A 10 -4.36 8.68 7.21
CA HIS A 10 -4.91 7.44 6.64
C HIS A 10 -5.96 6.73 7.51
N ARG A 11 -6.12 7.10 8.80
CA ARG A 11 -6.99 6.38 9.75
C ARG A 11 -8.45 6.26 9.32
N THR A 12 -8.94 7.18 8.50
CA THR A 12 -10.33 7.21 8.01
C THR A 12 -10.48 6.58 6.63
N LEU A 13 -9.37 6.25 5.98
CA LEU A 13 -9.37 5.61 4.67
C LEU A 13 -9.45 4.08 4.82
N PRO A 14 -10.17 3.39 3.94
CA PRO A 14 -10.08 1.93 3.87
C PRO A 14 -8.70 1.50 3.40
N PHE A 15 -8.17 2.13 2.37
CA PHE A 15 -6.85 1.84 1.78
C PHE A 15 -5.96 3.07 1.85
N ALA A 16 -4.69 2.89 2.22
CA ALA A 16 -3.68 3.94 2.22
C ALA A 16 -3.02 4.10 0.84
N ASN A 17 -3.82 4.03 -0.20
CA ASN A 17 -3.43 4.18 -1.61
C ASN A 17 -4.62 4.72 -2.42
N PRO A 18 -4.40 5.23 -3.64
CA PRO A 18 -5.45 5.90 -4.42
C PRO A 18 -6.38 4.95 -5.18
N PHE A 19 -6.64 3.74 -4.68
CA PHE A 19 -7.62 2.84 -5.30
C PHE A 19 -8.94 2.82 -4.54
N GLY A 20 -10.04 2.91 -5.28
CA GLY A 20 -11.39 2.81 -4.75
C GLY A 20 -11.82 1.35 -4.50
N GLU A 21 -12.94 1.23 -3.80
CA GLU A 21 -13.56 -0.05 -3.44
C GLU A 21 -13.76 -1.00 -4.64
N ALA A 22 -14.23 -0.48 -5.77
CA ALA A 22 -14.51 -1.29 -6.95
C ALA A 22 -13.24 -1.89 -7.57
N SER A 23 -12.15 -1.09 -7.63
CA SER A 23 -10.87 -1.54 -8.16
C SER A 23 -10.26 -2.63 -7.28
N ILE A 24 -10.32 -2.47 -5.95
CA ILE A 24 -9.81 -3.46 -5.01
C ILE A 24 -10.70 -4.72 -4.99
N ALA A 25 -12.02 -4.61 -5.06
CA ALA A 25 -12.90 -5.76 -5.16
C ALA A 25 -12.61 -6.61 -6.40
N ARG A 26 -12.43 -5.95 -7.57
CA ARG A 26 -12.03 -6.63 -8.80
C ARG A 26 -10.66 -7.29 -8.67
N LEU A 27 -9.68 -6.61 -8.06
CA LEU A 27 -8.37 -7.20 -7.81
C LEU A 27 -8.48 -8.47 -6.97
N ILE A 28 -9.25 -8.44 -5.88
CA ILE A 28 -9.43 -9.60 -5.00
C ILE A 28 -9.99 -10.79 -5.79
N ASP A 29 -10.97 -10.58 -6.66
CA ASP A 29 -11.53 -11.65 -7.48
C ASP A 29 -10.51 -12.24 -8.49
N LEU A 30 -9.57 -11.42 -8.98
CA LEU A 30 -8.52 -11.85 -9.91
C LEU A 30 -7.35 -12.61 -9.25
N LEU A 31 -7.23 -12.54 -7.93
CA LEU A 31 -6.17 -13.26 -7.20
C LEU A 31 -6.31 -14.78 -7.33
N ASP A 32 -7.54 -15.30 -7.42
CA ASP A 32 -7.85 -16.72 -7.57
C ASP A 32 -7.07 -17.61 -6.59
N LEU A 33 -7.15 -17.27 -5.28
CA LEU A 33 -6.42 -17.98 -4.24
C LEU A 33 -7.15 -19.23 -3.79
N PRO A 34 -6.42 -20.28 -3.37
CA PRO A 34 -7.03 -21.44 -2.75
C PRO A 34 -7.66 -21.07 -1.40
N PRO A 35 -8.63 -21.86 -0.92
CA PRO A 35 -9.12 -21.72 0.46
C PRO A 35 -7.97 -21.85 1.47
N ALA A 36 -8.00 -21.03 2.53
CA ALA A 36 -6.97 -20.95 3.56
C ALA A 36 -5.56 -20.59 3.05
N ALA A 37 -5.47 -19.84 1.95
CA ALA A 37 -4.20 -19.40 1.37
C ALA A 37 -3.30 -18.73 2.42
N ALA A 38 -2.01 -19.04 2.37
CA ALA A 38 -0.99 -18.37 3.16
C ALA A 38 -0.57 -17.07 2.46
N VAL A 39 -0.68 -15.93 3.16
CA VAL A 39 -0.42 -14.60 2.61
C VAL A 39 0.55 -13.83 3.50
N ALA A 40 1.49 -13.08 2.91
CA ALA A 40 2.28 -12.07 3.60
C ALA A 40 2.04 -10.70 2.99
N ASP A 41 1.79 -9.67 3.84
CA ASP A 41 1.57 -8.29 3.41
C ASP A 41 2.55 -7.36 4.14
N PHE A 42 3.43 -6.69 3.39
CA PHE A 42 4.47 -5.81 3.89
C PHE A 42 4.04 -4.34 3.76
N GLY A 43 3.87 -3.67 4.90
CA GLY A 43 3.29 -2.33 4.98
C GLY A 43 1.76 -2.37 4.91
N ALA A 44 1.15 -3.27 5.67
CA ALA A 44 -0.27 -3.59 5.61
C ALA A 44 -1.21 -2.47 6.08
N GLY A 45 -0.68 -1.41 6.69
CA GLY A 45 -1.46 -0.28 7.16
C GLY A 45 -2.54 -0.70 8.15
N SER A 46 -3.78 -0.32 7.89
CA SER A 46 -4.94 -0.69 8.72
C SER A 46 -5.50 -2.09 8.42
N CYS A 47 -4.80 -2.90 7.64
CA CYS A 47 -5.15 -4.27 7.26
C CYS A 47 -6.49 -4.44 6.52
N GLU A 48 -6.98 -3.44 5.81
CA GLU A 48 -8.25 -3.59 5.08
C GLU A 48 -8.17 -4.67 4.00
N LEU A 49 -7.09 -4.70 3.18
CA LEU A 49 -6.90 -5.76 2.19
C LEU A 49 -6.69 -7.13 2.84
N PRO A 50 -5.79 -7.32 3.83
CA PRO A 50 -5.68 -8.55 4.62
C PRO A 50 -7.02 -9.09 5.15
N ILE A 51 -7.84 -8.22 5.73
CA ILE A 51 -9.16 -8.61 6.26
C ILE A 51 -10.06 -9.13 5.13
N ARG A 52 -10.13 -8.45 3.99
CA ARG A 52 -10.94 -8.89 2.83
C ARG A 52 -10.47 -10.22 2.25
N LEU A 53 -9.15 -10.47 2.25
CA LEU A 53 -8.62 -11.78 1.84
C LEU A 53 -9.02 -12.89 2.81
N ALA A 54 -8.99 -12.62 4.11
CA ALA A 54 -9.46 -13.55 5.13
C ALA A 54 -10.98 -13.81 4.98
N GLU A 55 -11.79 -12.79 4.73
CA GLU A 55 -13.23 -12.93 4.49
C GLU A 55 -13.55 -13.73 3.21
N ARG A 56 -12.81 -13.45 2.12
CA ARG A 56 -13.11 -14.02 0.79
C ARG A 56 -12.58 -15.43 0.59
N TYR A 57 -11.33 -15.68 1.07
CA TYR A 57 -10.59 -16.92 0.84
C TYR A 57 -10.30 -17.72 2.10
N GLN A 58 -10.75 -17.25 3.27
CA GLN A 58 -10.35 -17.81 4.56
C GLN A 58 -8.83 -17.75 4.76
N ALA A 59 -8.16 -16.81 4.10
CA ALA A 59 -6.72 -16.70 4.06
C ALA A 59 -6.13 -16.51 5.46
N GLN A 60 -4.91 -17.03 5.66
CA GLN A 60 -4.09 -16.79 6.84
C GLN A 60 -3.03 -15.76 6.48
N VAL A 61 -3.18 -14.54 6.98
CA VAL A 61 -2.36 -13.39 6.57
C VAL A 61 -1.41 -12.98 7.67
N ALA A 62 -0.11 -12.98 7.37
CA ALA A 62 0.92 -12.32 8.16
C ALA A 62 1.07 -10.88 7.66
N ALA A 63 0.51 -9.92 8.40
CA ALA A 63 0.51 -8.51 8.06
C ALA A 63 1.61 -7.77 8.85
N VAL A 64 2.54 -7.13 8.15
CA VAL A 64 3.66 -6.40 8.77
C VAL A 64 3.39 -4.90 8.70
N GLU A 65 3.42 -4.21 9.83
CA GLU A 65 3.17 -2.77 9.91
C GLU A 65 4.14 -2.10 10.89
N LEU A 66 4.82 -1.04 10.41
CA LEU A 66 5.82 -0.33 11.22
C LEU A 66 5.19 0.63 12.22
N SER A 67 4.07 1.27 11.87
CA SER A 67 3.40 2.26 12.70
C SER A 67 2.62 1.58 13.84
N PRO A 68 2.96 1.81 15.13
CA PRO A 68 2.21 1.27 16.25
C PRO A 68 0.74 1.69 16.24
N ARG A 69 0.45 2.93 15.78
CA ARG A 69 -0.91 3.46 15.71
C ARG A 69 -1.74 2.77 14.62
N MET A 70 -1.14 2.53 13.45
CA MET A 70 -1.81 1.79 12.38
C MET A 70 -1.99 0.32 12.75
N ALA A 71 -1.00 -0.30 13.40
CA ALA A 71 -1.09 -1.66 13.92
C ALA A 71 -2.20 -1.82 14.97
N ALA A 72 -2.37 -0.84 15.87
CA ALA A 72 -3.48 -0.84 16.83
C ALA A 72 -4.83 -0.76 16.11
N LEU A 73 -5.00 0.18 15.18
CA LEU A 73 -6.21 0.31 14.35
C LEU A 73 -6.50 -0.98 13.56
N ALA A 74 -5.47 -1.62 13.02
CA ALA A 74 -5.61 -2.89 12.32
C ALA A 74 -6.15 -3.99 13.24
N ARG A 75 -5.62 -4.13 14.45
CA ARG A 75 -6.10 -5.11 15.45
C ARG A 75 -7.58 -4.88 15.81
N ASP A 76 -7.99 -3.62 15.98
CA ASP A 76 -9.40 -3.27 16.26
C ASP A 76 -10.31 -3.68 15.10
N ARG A 77 -9.92 -3.39 13.85
CA ARG A 77 -10.66 -3.77 12.64
C ARG A 77 -10.75 -5.29 12.48
N ILE A 78 -9.64 -6.00 12.68
CA ILE A 78 -9.57 -7.46 12.63
C ILE A 78 -10.53 -8.06 13.66
N HIS A 79 -10.48 -7.57 14.89
CA HIS A 79 -11.37 -8.04 15.95
C HIS A 79 -12.84 -7.85 15.57
N ALA A 80 -13.21 -6.65 15.13
CA ALA A 80 -14.59 -6.32 14.77
C ALA A 80 -15.11 -7.14 13.57
N ARG A 81 -14.28 -7.40 12.56
CA ARG A 81 -14.73 -8.01 11.30
C ARG A 81 -14.53 -9.52 11.24
N LEU A 82 -13.51 -10.06 11.87
CA LEU A 82 -13.19 -11.50 11.80
C LEU A 82 -13.47 -12.20 13.14
N VAL A 83 -12.85 -11.76 14.23
CA VAL A 83 -12.93 -12.45 15.51
C VAL A 83 -14.33 -12.46 16.09
N SER A 84 -14.97 -11.28 16.18
CA SER A 84 -16.34 -11.16 16.72
C SER A 84 -17.40 -11.91 15.90
N ARG A 85 -17.10 -12.24 14.65
CA ARG A 85 -17.99 -12.98 13.75
C ARG A 85 -17.65 -14.46 13.63
N GLY A 86 -16.56 -14.91 14.27
CA GLY A 86 -16.12 -16.31 14.24
C GLY A 86 -15.74 -16.79 12.83
N LEU A 87 -15.19 -15.90 11.99
CA LEU A 87 -14.81 -16.26 10.62
C LEU A 87 -13.55 -17.14 10.64
N PRO A 88 -13.45 -18.14 9.74
CA PRO A 88 -12.36 -19.12 9.74
C PRO A 88 -11.01 -18.58 9.24
N GLY A 89 -10.98 -17.43 8.57
CA GLY A 89 -9.74 -16.77 8.16
C GLY A 89 -9.08 -16.01 9.32
N GLY A 90 -7.82 -15.66 9.14
CA GLY A 90 -7.08 -14.96 10.19
C GLY A 90 -6.10 -13.92 9.64
N VAL A 91 -5.91 -12.83 10.39
CA VAL A 91 -4.88 -11.83 10.14
C VAL A 91 -4.07 -11.64 11.42
N THR A 92 -2.77 -11.91 11.35
CA THR A 92 -1.83 -11.65 12.44
C THR A 92 -1.02 -10.41 12.14
N VAL A 93 -1.10 -9.39 13.00
CA VAL A 93 -0.35 -8.14 12.85
C VAL A 93 0.99 -8.25 13.56
N HIS A 94 2.06 -8.19 12.78
CA HIS A 94 3.44 -8.10 13.22
C HIS A 94 3.88 -6.63 13.18
N GLU A 95 3.95 -6.04 14.35
CA GLU A 95 4.39 -4.65 14.50
C GLU A 95 5.91 -4.57 14.46
N GLY A 96 6.47 -3.87 13.48
CA GLY A 96 7.90 -3.71 13.33
C GLY A 96 8.38 -3.52 11.89
N ASP A 97 9.70 -3.57 11.76
CA ASP A 97 10.40 -3.38 10.49
C ASP A 97 10.20 -4.55 9.52
N ALA A 98 9.78 -4.25 8.30
CA ALA A 98 9.52 -5.25 7.26
C ALA A 98 10.79 -5.99 6.83
N GLY A 99 11.94 -5.31 6.81
CA GLY A 99 13.23 -5.90 6.49
C GLY A 99 13.68 -6.91 7.53
N ALA A 100 13.48 -6.62 8.82
CA ALA A 100 13.76 -7.55 9.91
C ALA A 100 12.81 -8.76 9.87
N PHE A 101 11.52 -8.51 9.67
CA PHE A 101 10.52 -9.57 9.66
C PHE A 101 10.69 -10.55 8.49
N ARG A 102 10.97 -10.04 7.27
CA ARG A 102 11.25 -10.89 6.09
C ARG A 102 12.38 -11.88 6.30
N ALA A 103 13.37 -11.53 7.16
CA ALA A 103 14.53 -12.40 7.43
C ALA A 103 14.15 -13.67 8.21
N THR A 104 13.01 -13.67 8.91
CA THR A 104 12.48 -14.81 9.67
C THR A 104 11.61 -15.74 8.82
N MET A 105 11.21 -15.30 7.61
CA MET A 105 10.31 -16.04 6.74
C MET A 105 11.06 -17.05 5.87
N GLN A 106 10.46 -18.23 5.71
CA GLN A 106 11.00 -19.26 4.83
C GLN A 106 10.72 -18.92 3.35
N PRO A 107 11.65 -19.25 2.43
CA PRO A 107 11.39 -19.17 1.00
C PRO A 107 10.19 -20.02 0.58
N ALA A 108 9.49 -19.58 -0.46
CA ALA A 108 8.35 -20.30 -1.08
C ALA A 108 7.25 -20.72 -0.08
N ALA A 109 7.04 -19.91 0.98
CA ALA A 109 6.07 -20.22 2.04
C ALA A 109 4.66 -19.69 1.76
N PHE A 110 4.48 -18.77 0.82
CA PHE A 110 3.22 -18.05 0.63
C PHE A 110 2.61 -18.29 -0.75
N ASP A 111 1.27 -18.40 -0.75
CA ASP A 111 0.45 -18.41 -1.97
C ASP A 111 0.39 -17.03 -2.62
N LEU A 112 0.42 -15.97 -1.79
CA LEU A 112 0.43 -14.58 -2.21
C LEU A 112 1.36 -13.78 -1.31
N THR A 113 2.19 -12.93 -1.91
CA THR A 113 2.95 -11.89 -1.21
C THR A 113 2.56 -10.52 -1.72
N ILE A 114 2.45 -9.55 -0.80
CA ILE A 114 1.91 -8.23 -1.06
C ILE A 114 2.88 -7.16 -0.55
N CYS A 115 3.05 -6.07 -1.33
CA CYS A 115 3.61 -4.81 -0.87
C CYS A 115 3.02 -3.67 -1.70
N ILE A 116 2.15 -2.85 -1.12
CA ILE A 116 1.47 -1.75 -1.83
C ILE A 116 1.85 -0.41 -1.18
N GLY A 117 2.54 0.47 -1.95
CA GLY A 117 2.92 1.80 -1.49
C GLY A 117 3.98 1.83 -0.38
N SER A 118 4.66 0.70 -0.15
CA SER A 118 5.61 0.52 0.97
C SER A 118 6.94 -0.10 0.53
N THR A 119 7.29 -0.05 -0.75
CA THR A 119 8.50 -0.69 -1.28
C THR A 119 9.78 -0.15 -0.65
N HIS A 120 9.77 1.11 -0.21
CA HIS A 120 10.87 1.71 0.54
C HIS A 120 11.24 0.92 1.81
N ALA A 121 10.28 0.24 2.45
CA ALA A 121 10.51 -0.59 3.63
C ALA A 121 11.34 -1.85 3.34
N LEU A 122 11.42 -2.26 2.07
CA LEU A 122 12.22 -3.39 1.61
C LEU A 122 13.41 -2.97 0.73
N GLY A 123 13.68 -1.66 0.65
CA GLY A 123 14.83 -1.07 -0.03
C GLY A 123 14.58 -0.67 -1.48
N GLY A 124 13.33 -0.37 -1.85
CA GLY A 124 12.88 0.10 -3.16
C GLY A 124 12.27 -1.00 -4.02
N TYR A 125 11.71 -0.61 -5.17
CA TYR A 125 10.87 -1.45 -6.01
C TYR A 125 11.54 -2.75 -6.44
N GLU A 126 12.74 -2.69 -7.03
CA GLU A 126 13.48 -3.88 -7.50
C GLU A 126 13.80 -4.88 -6.39
N LYS A 127 14.29 -4.36 -5.23
CA LYS A 127 14.58 -5.23 -4.08
C LYS A 127 13.30 -5.86 -3.51
N THR A 128 12.20 -5.12 -3.53
CA THR A 128 10.89 -5.63 -3.13
C THR A 128 10.45 -6.76 -4.04
N LEU A 129 10.55 -6.63 -5.36
CA LEU A 129 10.25 -7.72 -6.31
C LEU A 129 11.04 -8.99 -5.99
N ALA A 130 12.35 -8.87 -5.75
CA ALA A 130 13.21 -10.00 -5.41
C ALA A 130 12.79 -10.66 -4.08
N VAL A 131 12.43 -9.87 -3.08
CA VAL A 131 11.95 -10.38 -1.77
C VAL A 131 10.63 -11.12 -1.93
N LEU A 132 9.64 -10.49 -2.57
CA LEU A 132 8.32 -11.07 -2.77
C LEU A 132 8.40 -12.36 -3.57
N LYS A 133 9.15 -12.37 -4.69
CA LYS A 133 9.39 -13.58 -5.49
C LYS A 133 9.98 -14.72 -4.66
N ARG A 134 11.02 -14.44 -3.86
CA ARG A 134 11.67 -15.46 -3.02
C ARG A 134 10.70 -16.09 -2.02
N LEU A 135 9.78 -15.30 -1.47
CA LEU A 135 8.83 -15.74 -0.46
C LEU A 135 7.60 -16.45 -1.05
N THR A 136 7.27 -16.14 -2.29
CA THR A 136 6.15 -16.75 -3.00
C THR A 136 6.51 -18.14 -3.52
N ARG A 137 5.62 -19.10 -3.34
CA ARG A 137 5.80 -20.46 -3.90
C ARG A 137 5.75 -20.45 -5.43
N PRO A 138 6.36 -21.42 -6.12
CA PRO A 138 6.16 -21.58 -7.56
C PRO A 138 4.67 -21.67 -7.93
N GLY A 139 4.25 -20.87 -8.90
CA GLY A 139 2.85 -20.74 -9.31
C GLY A 139 1.98 -19.89 -8.37
N GLY A 140 2.55 -19.34 -7.32
CA GLY A 140 1.88 -18.36 -6.45
C GLY A 140 1.80 -16.96 -7.08
N ARG A 141 1.23 -16.01 -6.34
CA ARG A 141 1.02 -14.63 -6.80
C ARG A 141 1.85 -13.63 -6.03
N VAL A 142 2.33 -12.62 -6.73
CA VAL A 142 2.95 -11.42 -6.18
C VAL A 142 2.06 -10.23 -6.52
N LEU A 143 1.67 -9.46 -5.52
CA LEU A 143 0.93 -8.21 -5.70
C LEU A 143 1.80 -7.05 -5.21
N ILE A 144 2.21 -6.18 -6.12
CA ILE A 144 3.00 -5.00 -5.77
C ILE A 144 2.29 -3.74 -6.27
N GLY A 145 2.30 -2.69 -5.44
CA GLY A 145 1.75 -1.38 -5.80
C GLY A 145 2.81 -0.31 -5.64
N GLU A 146 2.98 0.53 -6.67
CA GLU A 146 3.99 1.59 -6.65
C GLU A 146 3.54 2.84 -7.40
N GLY A 147 4.08 3.98 -6.96
CA GLY A 147 4.02 5.22 -7.71
C GLY A 147 4.76 5.14 -9.04
N PHE A 148 4.34 5.92 -9.98
CA PHE A 148 5.05 6.09 -11.25
C PHE A 148 4.83 7.50 -11.82
N TRP A 149 5.72 7.95 -12.68
CA TRP A 149 5.50 9.18 -13.45
C TRP A 149 4.59 8.89 -14.66
N ALA A 150 3.33 9.35 -14.56
CA ALA A 150 2.40 9.32 -15.69
C ALA A 150 2.83 10.30 -16.79
N ARG A 151 3.46 11.41 -16.38
CA ARG A 151 4.15 12.38 -17.25
C ARG A 151 5.45 12.81 -16.59
N PRO A 152 6.46 13.29 -17.36
CA PRO A 152 7.69 13.83 -16.76
C PRO A 152 7.38 14.92 -15.74
N PRO A 153 7.89 14.86 -14.51
CA PRO A 153 7.63 15.86 -13.50
C PRO A 153 8.28 17.20 -13.86
N SER A 154 7.56 18.29 -13.64
CA SER A 154 8.13 19.63 -13.85
C SER A 154 9.15 19.98 -12.76
N PRO A 155 10.16 20.84 -13.05
CA PRO A 155 11.09 21.33 -12.03
C PRO A 155 10.38 21.98 -10.84
N ASP A 156 9.28 22.71 -11.09
CA ASP A 156 8.50 23.37 -10.04
C ASP A 156 7.81 22.36 -9.11
N PHE A 157 7.31 21.26 -9.67
CA PHE A 157 6.71 20.18 -8.87
C PHE A 157 7.75 19.49 -7.97
N LEU A 158 8.91 19.16 -8.54
CA LEU A 158 10.00 18.55 -7.79
C LEU A 158 10.50 19.48 -6.67
N ALA A 159 10.67 20.77 -6.95
CA ALA A 159 11.06 21.77 -5.95
C ALA A 159 10.01 21.93 -4.85
N ALA A 160 8.71 21.94 -5.20
CA ALA A 160 7.63 22.12 -4.23
C ALA A 160 7.41 20.90 -3.32
N THR A 161 7.71 19.69 -3.80
CA THR A 161 7.46 18.45 -3.06
C THR A 161 8.72 17.86 -2.41
N GLY A 162 9.90 18.19 -2.93
CA GLY A 162 11.16 17.57 -2.55
C GLY A 162 11.33 16.14 -3.07
N ILE A 163 10.44 15.67 -3.95
CA ILE A 163 10.55 14.35 -4.60
C ILE A 163 11.68 14.42 -5.62
N ALA A 164 12.57 13.43 -5.61
CA ALA A 164 13.59 13.31 -6.64
C ALA A 164 12.98 12.82 -7.96
N ALA A 165 13.45 13.31 -9.11
CA ALA A 165 12.99 12.82 -10.40
C ALA A 165 13.21 11.31 -10.59
N ALA A 166 14.25 10.76 -9.94
CA ALA A 166 14.56 9.33 -9.95
C ALA A 166 13.76 8.51 -8.92
N GLU A 167 12.87 9.12 -8.13
CA GLU A 167 12.06 8.41 -7.11
C GLU A 167 11.11 7.40 -7.74
N PHE A 168 10.52 7.77 -8.86
CA PHE A 168 9.60 6.91 -9.59
C PHE A 168 10.06 6.67 -11.02
N ALA A 169 9.81 5.48 -11.51
CA ALA A 169 9.95 5.12 -12.91
C ALA A 169 8.65 5.40 -13.69
N THR A 170 8.53 4.92 -14.92
CA THR A 170 7.25 4.89 -15.65
C THR A 170 6.50 3.58 -15.34
N HIS A 171 5.20 3.56 -15.62
CA HIS A 171 4.39 2.34 -15.51
C HIS A 171 4.97 1.16 -16.31
N ALA A 172 5.40 1.41 -17.54
CA ALA A 172 6.02 0.38 -18.39
C ALA A 172 7.31 -0.14 -17.77
N HIS A 173 8.18 0.75 -17.28
CA HIS A 173 9.45 0.35 -16.66
C HIS A 173 9.24 -0.49 -15.38
N ASN A 174 8.22 -0.21 -14.59
CA ASN A 174 7.87 -1.05 -13.44
C ASN A 174 7.50 -2.48 -13.87
N LEU A 175 6.81 -2.67 -15.00
CA LEU A 175 6.51 -3.99 -15.56
C LEU A 175 7.74 -4.67 -16.15
N ASP A 176 8.64 -3.91 -16.81
CA ASP A 176 9.92 -4.44 -17.33
C ASP A 176 10.77 -4.97 -16.18
N LEU A 177 10.91 -4.20 -15.09
CA LEU A 177 11.65 -4.63 -13.89
C LEU A 177 11.06 -5.91 -13.26
N ALA A 178 9.73 -6.04 -13.24
CA ALA A 178 9.07 -7.26 -12.76
C ALA A 178 9.41 -8.47 -13.66
N THR A 179 9.40 -8.26 -14.97
CA THR A 179 9.73 -9.28 -15.96
C THR A 179 11.22 -9.69 -15.85
N ASP A 180 12.12 -8.73 -15.71
CA ASP A 180 13.57 -8.95 -15.54
C ASP A 180 13.87 -9.68 -14.21
N ALA A 181 13.07 -9.44 -13.17
CA ALA A 181 13.11 -10.22 -11.94
C ALA A 181 12.60 -11.67 -12.12
N GLY A 182 12.10 -12.03 -13.31
CA GLY A 182 11.57 -13.35 -13.65
C GLY A 182 10.17 -13.61 -13.03
N LEU A 183 9.37 -12.56 -12.93
CA LEU A 183 7.95 -12.61 -12.62
C LEU A 183 7.16 -12.39 -13.91
N SER A 184 6.04 -13.06 -14.08
CA SER A 184 5.18 -12.91 -15.27
C SER A 184 4.00 -12.00 -14.96
N PRO A 185 3.84 -10.84 -15.63
CA PRO A 185 2.66 -9.99 -15.48
C PRO A 185 1.38 -10.76 -15.81
N HIS A 186 0.45 -10.79 -14.86
CA HIS A 186 -0.86 -11.42 -15.01
C HIS A 186 -1.96 -10.36 -15.23
N TRP A 187 -1.86 -9.27 -14.52
CA TRP A 187 -2.80 -8.16 -14.61
C TRP A 187 -2.18 -6.88 -14.03
N SER A 188 -2.56 -5.74 -14.55
CA SER A 188 -2.22 -4.45 -13.98
C SER A 188 -3.34 -3.45 -14.15
N ILE A 189 -3.42 -2.49 -13.22
CA ILE A 189 -4.33 -1.35 -13.27
C ILE A 189 -3.62 -0.11 -12.72
N THR A 190 -3.94 1.04 -13.27
CA THR A 190 -3.52 2.34 -12.74
C THR A 190 -4.70 3.04 -12.11
N ALA A 191 -4.47 3.73 -10.98
CA ALA A 191 -5.51 4.54 -10.36
C ALA A 191 -5.95 5.65 -11.33
N SER A 192 -7.26 5.81 -11.45
CA SER A 192 -7.85 6.88 -12.24
C SER A 192 -7.65 8.25 -11.56
N GLU A 193 -7.72 9.33 -12.33
CA GLU A 193 -7.68 10.69 -11.79
C GLU A 193 -8.73 10.91 -10.68
N ARG A 194 -9.92 10.33 -10.85
CA ARG A 194 -10.98 10.41 -9.85
C ARG A 194 -10.60 9.71 -8.54
N GLU A 195 -10.02 8.52 -8.62
CA GLU A 195 -9.58 7.79 -7.43
C GLU A 195 -8.46 8.53 -6.71
N TRP A 196 -7.52 9.13 -7.47
CA TRP A 196 -6.49 9.99 -6.92
C TRP A 196 -7.08 11.23 -6.22
N ASP A 197 -8.03 11.92 -6.86
CA ASP A 197 -8.70 13.09 -6.27
C ASP A 197 -9.43 12.69 -4.96
N GLU A 198 -10.19 11.60 -4.97
CA GLU A 198 -10.90 11.12 -3.80
C GLU A 198 -9.94 10.78 -2.65
N TYR A 199 -8.81 10.12 -2.95
CA TYR A 199 -7.77 9.80 -1.97
C TYR A 199 -7.12 11.06 -1.39
N GLU A 200 -6.63 11.96 -2.23
CA GLU A 200 -5.95 13.17 -1.79
C GLU A 200 -6.87 14.11 -0.99
N TRP A 201 -8.11 14.27 -1.41
CA TRP A 201 -9.07 15.08 -0.67
C TRP A 201 -9.50 14.45 0.65
N ALA A 202 -9.64 13.14 0.74
CA ALA A 202 -9.95 12.45 1.98
C ALA A 202 -8.77 12.53 2.97
N HIS A 203 -7.53 12.33 2.49
CA HIS A 203 -6.29 12.52 3.24
C HIS A 203 -6.21 13.92 3.84
N GLN A 204 -6.40 14.96 3.04
CA GLN A 204 -6.35 16.34 3.47
C GLN A 204 -7.45 16.69 4.47
N ARG A 205 -8.67 16.25 4.22
CA ARG A 205 -9.82 16.48 5.13
C ARG A 205 -9.57 15.85 6.50
N SER A 206 -8.98 14.65 6.55
CA SER A 206 -8.63 13.99 7.81
C SER A 206 -7.66 14.83 8.64
N ILE A 207 -6.62 15.40 8.01
CA ILE A 207 -5.62 16.24 8.68
C ILE A 207 -6.23 17.56 9.14
N GLU A 208 -6.97 18.26 8.28
CA GLU A 208 -7.59 19.56 8.64
C GLU A 208 -8.62 19.40 9.78
N SER A 209 -9.45 18.35 9.71
CA SER A 209 -10.42 18.08 10.77
C SER A 209 -9.76 17.74 12.10
N PHE A 210 -8.66 16.98 12.06
CA PHE A 210 -7.91 16.66 13.26
C PHE A 210 -7.24 17.90 13.85
N ALA A 211 -6.59 18.72 13.04
CA ALA A 211 -5.97 19.97 13.48
C ALA A 211 -6.98 20.95 14.08
N ALA A 212 -8.17 21.06 13.48
CA ALA A 212 -9.23 21.92 14.01
C ALA A 212 -9.73 21.47 15.40
N ALA A 213 -9.76 20.16 15.65
CA ALA A 213 -10.18 19.56 16.92
C ALA A 213 -9.05 19.50 17.98
N ASN A 214 -7.80 19.71 17.58
CA ASN A 214 -6.62 19.58 18.45
C ASN A 214 -5.70 20.80 18.29
N PRO A 215 -5.88 21.84 19.10
CA PRO A 215 -5.10 23.08 18.99
C PRO A 215 -3.57 22.89 19.12
N ASP A 216 -3.16 21.83 19.81
CA ASP A 216 -1.74 21.47 19.98
C ASP A 216 -1.16 20.69 18.79
N PHE A 217 -1.94 20.47 17.71
CA PHE A 217 -1.40 19.81 16.51
C PHE A 217 -0.30 20.67 15.89
N PRO A 218 0.88 20.07 15.57
CA PRO A 218 2.02 20.84 15.10
C PRO A 218 1.71 21.64 13.82
N ALA A 219 1.89 22.95 13.89
CA ALA A 219 1.58 23.86 12.80
C ALA A 219 2.39 23.57 11.52
N GLU A 220 3.64 23.08 11.67
CA GLU A 220 4.50 22.68 10.56
C GLU A 220 3.96 21.46 9.81
N LEU A 221 3.31 20.51 10.50
CA LEU A 221 2.68 19.35 9.85
C LEU A 221 1.45 19.78 9.05
N LEU A 222 0.65 20.71 9.58
CA LEU A 222 -0.49 21.28 8.87
C LEU A 222 -0.03 22.08 7.64
N ALA A 223 1.01 22.90 7.80
CA ALA A 223 1.60 23.68 6.71
C ALA A 223 2.15 22.77 5.59
N ARG A 224 2.85 21.69 5.96
CA ARG A 224 3.33 20.66 5.01
C ARG A 224 2.18 20.02 4.25
N SER A 225 1.11 19.64 4.95
CA SER A 225 -0.09 19.04 4.32
C SER A 225 -0.71 20.01 3.31
N ARG A 226 -0.85 21.28 3.66
CA ARG A 226 -1.39 22.32 2.76
C ARG A 226 -0.47 22.60 1.56
N ALA A 227 0.85 22.55 1.75
CA ALA A 227 1.81 22.69 0.67
C ALA A 227 1.73 21.53 -0.31
N TRP A 228 1.68 20.28 0.20
CA TRP A 228 1.46 19.08 -0.62
C TRP A 228 0.18 19.18 -1.45
N ARG A 229 -0.96 19.50 -0.82
CA ARG A 229 -2.24 19.68 -1.51
C ARG A 229 -2.15 20.69 -2.64
N ARG A 230 -1.44 21.83 -2.40
CA ARG A 230 -1.24 22.86 -3.43
C ARG A 230 -0.39 22.34 -4.58
N ALA A 231 0.65 21.58 -4.31
CA ALA A 231 1.50 20.96 -5.33
C ALA A 231 0.71 19.90 -6.12
N TYR A 232 -0.10 19.08 -5.43
CA TYR A 232 -0.93 18.08 -6.07
C TYR A 232 -1.88 18.69 -7.11
N TRP A 233 -2.71 19.65 -6.76
CA TRP A 233 -3.69 20.20 -7.72
C TRP A 233 -3.07 21.06 -8.84
N ARG A 234 -1.84 21.55 -8.65
CA ARG A 234 -1.15 22.34 -9.69
C ARG A 234 -0.41 21.48 -10.69
N TRP A 235 0.16 20.39 -10.23
CA TRP A 235 1.06 19.56 -11.03
C TRP A 235 0.88 18.05 -10.79
N GLY A 236 0.67 17.64 -9.54
CA GLY A 236 0.67 16.24 -9.14
C GLY A 236 -0.43 15.42 -9.81
N ARG A 237 -1.62 16.02 -9.97
CA ARG A 237 -2.80 15.37 -10.56
C ARG A 237 -2.55 14.84 -11.97
N ASP A 238 -1.79 15.56 -12.77
CA ASP A 238 -1.45 15.17 -14.15
C ASP A 238 -0.13 14.40 -14.26
N THR A 239 0.66 14.37 -13.18
CA THR A 239 2.04 13.87 -13.19
C THR A 239 2.18 12.56 -12.44
N LEU A 240 1.50 12.42 -11.28
CA LEU A 240 1.56 11.22 -10.47
C LEU A 240 0.61 10.14 -10.99
N GLY A 241 1.12 8.93 -11.09
CA GLY A 241 0.34 7.73 -11.25
C GLY A 241 0.61 6.76 -10.10
N PHE A 242 -0.29 5.82 -9.88
CA PHE A 242 -0.09 4.69 -8.97
C PHE A 242 -0.60 3.43 -9.66
N GLY A 243 0.23 2.40 -9.71
CA GLY A 243 -0.08 1.13 -10.36
C GLY A 243 -0.16 -0.01 -9.36
N LEU A 244 -1.11 -0.93 -9.59
CA LEU A 244 -1.10 -2.26 -8.99
C LEU A 244 -0.71 -3.27 -10.06
N TYR A 245 0.21 -4.16 -9.72
CA TYR A 245 0.77 -5.17 -10.59
C TYR A 245 0.56 -6.54 -9.95
N LEU A 246 -0.30 -7.36 -10.54
CA LEU A 246 -0.49 -8.76 -10.17
C LEU A 246 0.40 -9.61 -11.07
N LEU A 247 1.32 -10.35 -10.45
CA LEU A 247 2.36 -11.10 -11.13
C LEU A 247 2.30 -12.56 -10.71
N SER A 248 2.81 -13.46 -11.55
CA SER A 248 2.99 -14.88 -11.24
C SER A 248 4.46 -15.17 -10.96
N ALA A 249 4.75 -15.95 -9.90
CA ALA A 249 6.08 -16.38 -9.50
C ALA A 249 6.45 -17.74 -10.11
#